data_8ceebbad7f86db6f3a606105f10fdfed
#
_entry.id   8ceebbad7f86db6f3a606105f10fdfed
#
_cell.length_a   1.000
_cell.length_b   1.000
_cell.length_c   1.000
_cell.angle_alpha   90.00
_cell.angle_beta   90.00
_cell.angle_gamma   90.00
#
_symmetry.space_group_name_H-M   'P 1'
#
loop_
_entity.id
_entity.type
_entity.pdbx_description
1 polymer ?
#
loop_
_entity_poly.entity_id
_entity_poly.type
_entity_poly.pdbx_seq_one_letter_code
_entity_poly.pdbx_strand_id
1 'polypeptide(L)'
;MRHQLRVLRAIGLFLGRRTDPSEGGLIGYGRGLTGTAIAFVVVTLVETVVLHLLVPVAWLRTALVVLGVVSLVAVLGLVLARMVYPHSVADGRLQLRNGARDVVALDLADVDRAVVRRRIGVVGIAPTVVDGALCLPSQDGTNLDLELARPVVVPDRKGTATVRRVSLHVDDPAAACALLSAPARSRRSAAS
;
A
#
# COMPACT_ATOMS: atom_id res chain seq x y z
N MET A 1 -9.63 15.11 -7.15
CA MET A 1 -10.53 14.35 -8.06
C MET A 1 -9.91 13.06 -8.62
N ARG A 2 -8.70 13.06 -9.20
CA ARG A 2 -8.08 11.84 -9.79
C ARG A 2 -7.91 10.65 -8.82
N HIS A 3 -7.64 10.90 -7.54
CA HIS A 3 -7.48 9.85 -6.52
C HIS A 3 -8.81 9.11 -6.23
N GLN A 4 -9.91 9.84 -6.11
CA GLN A 4 -11.23 9.24 -5.83
C GLN A 4 -11.70 8.34 -6.98
N LEU A 5 -11.46 8.76 -8.24
CA LEU A 5 -11.76 7.93 -9.41
C LEU A 5 -10.95 6.64 -9.44
N ARG A 6 -9.67 6.67 -9.01
CA ARG A 6 -8.83 5.47 -8.92
C ARG A 6 -9.34 4.51 -7.83
N VAL A 7 -9.85 5.03 -6.71
CA VAL A 7 -10.44 4.18 -5.65
C VAL A 7 -11.69 3.47 -6.14
N LEU A 8 -12.59 4.17 -6.85
CA LEU A 8 -13.78 3.55 -7.45
C LEU A 8 -13.39 2.55 -8.56
N ARG A 9 -12.39 2.88 -9.38
CA ARG A 9 -11.85 1.96 -10.38
C ARG A 9 -11.25 0.70 -9.73
N ALA A 10 -10.66 0.80 -8.53
CA ALA A 10 -10.14 -0.35 -7.82
C ALA A 10 -11.22 -1.38 -7.49
N ILE A 11 -12.43 -0.94 -7.13
CA ILE A 11 -13.57 -1.84 -6.91
C ILE A 11 -13.92 -2.60 -8.19
N GLY A 12 -13.99 -1.89 -9.32
CA GLY A 12 -14.28 -2.50 -10.62
C GLY A 12 -13.21 -3.50 -11.07
N LEU A 13 -11.92 -3.15 -10.90
CA LEU A 13 -10.80 -4.03 -11.23
C LEU A 13 -10.77 -5.27 -10.34
N PHE A 14 -11.06 -5.12 -9.03
CA PHE A 14 -11.13 -6.23 -8.09
C PHE A 14 -12.26 -7.20 -8.47
N LEU A 15 -13.45 -6.69 -8.79
CA LEU A 15 -14.58 -7.51 -9.26
C LEU A 15 -14.25 -8.24 -10.57
N GLY A 16 -13.47 -7.59 -11.46
CA GLY A 16 -12.96 -8.20 -12.68
C GLY A 16 -11.76 -9.14 -12.49
N ARG A 17 -11.30 -9.35 -11.26
CA ARG A 17 -10.06 -10.10 -10.93
C ARG A 17 -8.84 -9.64 -11.72
N ARG A 18 -8.75 -8.34 -12.03
CA ARG A 18 -7.64 -7.72 -12.76
C ARG A 18 -6.84 -6.83 -11.82
N THR A 19 -5.52 -7.00 -11.86
CA THR A 19 -4.57 -6.02 -11.32
C THR A 19 -4.32 -4.92 -12.36
N ASP A 20 -3.86 -3.76 -11.93
CA ASP A 20 -3.46 -2.71 -12.87
C ASP A 20 -2.34 -3.25 -13.77
N PRO A 21 -2.52 -3.31 -15.10
CA PRO A 21 -1.52 -3.86 -16.01
C PRO A 21 -0.31 -2.93 -16.06
N SER A 22 0.65 -3.16 -15.18
CA SER A 22 1.99 -2.59 -15.27
C SER A 22 2.90 -3.67 -15.89
N GLU A 23 3.47 -3.38 -17.04
CA GLU A 23 4.48 -4.23 -17.65
C GLU A 23 5.69 -4.27 -16.72
N GLY A 24 6.03 -5.47 -16.22
CA GLY A 24 7.17 -5.67 -15.32
C GLY A 24 6.85 -6.54 -14.10
N GLY A 25 7.78 -6.58 -13.17
CA GLY A 25 7.62 -7.32 -11.91
C GLY A 25 6.63 -6.63 -10.97
N LEU A 26 5.65 -7.37 -10.46
CA LEU A 26 4.68 -6.88 -9.49
C LEU A 26 5.08 -7.35 -8.08
N ILE A 27 5.09 -6.43 -7.13
CA ILE A 27 5.37 -6.72 -5.71
C ILE A 27 4.10 -6.41 -4.92
N GLY A 28 3.37 -7.47 -4.54
CA GLY A 28 2.14 -7.37 -3.75
C GLY A 28 2.42 -6.95 -2.30
N TYR A 29 1.46 -6.29 -1.68
CA TYR A 29 1.48 -5.92 -0.25
C TYR A 29 0.08 -5.92 0.38
N GLY A 30 -0.85 -6.65 -0.23
CA GLY A 30 -2.28 -6.64 0.12
C GLY A 30 -2.83 -7.90 0.77
N ARG A 31 -2.06 -8.98 0.91
CA ARG A 31 -2.57 -10.27 1.42
C ARG A 31 -3.23 -10.20 2.79
N GLY A 32 -2.65 -9.44 3.72
CA GLY A 32 -3.19 -9.29 5.08
C GLY A 32 -4.49 -8.47 5.17
N LEU A 33 -4.89 -7.76 4.11
CA LEU A 33 -6.02 -6.83 4.15
C LEU A 33 -7.39 -7.51 3.93
N THR A 34 -7.43 -8.74 3.46
CA THR A 34 -8.70 -9.47 3.23
C THR A 34 -9.47 -9.66 4.54
N GLY A 35 -8.79 -10.04 5.62
CA GLY A 35 -9.41 -10.16 6.94
C GLY A 35 -10.02 -8.85 7.43
N THR A 36 -9.31 -7.74 7.24
CA THR A 36 -9.80 -6.39 7.57
C THR A 36 -11.05 -6.04 6.77
N ALA A 37 -11.08 -6.32 5.45
CA ALA A 37 -12.25 -6.08 4.62
C ALA A 37 -13.47 -6.87 5.11
N ILE A 38 -13.30 -8.16 5.42
CA ILE A 38 -14.35 -9.02 5.96
C ILE A 38 -14.86 -8.47 7.31
N ALA A 39 -13.95 -8.09 8.22
CA ALA A 39 -14.33 -7.52 9.51
C ALA A 39 -15.20 -6.26 9.36
N PHE A 40 -14.84 -5.34 8.45
CA PHE A 40 -15.65 -4.15 8.18
C PHE A 40 -17.05 -4.50 7.65
N VAL A 41 -17.17 -5.47 6.76
CA VAL A 41 -18.48 -5.93 6.27
C VAL A 41 -19.33 -6.48 7.42
N VAL A 42 -18.76 -7.35 8.25
CA VAL A 42 -19.47 -7.96 9.39
C VAL A 42 -19.92 -6.90 10.39
N VAL A 43 -19.04 -5.97 10.78
CA VAL A 43 -19.38 -4.88 11.71
C VAL A 43 -20.52 -4.04 11.14
N THR A 44 -20.45 -3.63 9.88
CA THR A 44 -21.51 -2.82 9.26
C THR A 44 -22.85 -3.55 9.21
N LEU A 45 -22.85 -4.88 8.97
CA LEU A 45 -24.07 -5.68 9.04
C LEU A 45 -24.67 -5.68 10.45
N VAL A 46 -23.85 -5.91 11.47
CA VAL A 46 -24.27 -5.88 12.88
C VAL A 46 -24.84 -4.51 13.24
N GLU A 47 -24.11 -3.43 12.89
CA GLU A 47 -24.58 -2.04 13.12
C GLU A 47 -25.93 -1.79 12.45
N THR A 48 -26.11 -2.25 11.21
CA THR A 48 -27.37 -2.08 10.48
C THR A 48 -28.54 -2.74 11.21
N VAL A 49 -28.35 -3.96 11.73
CA VAL A 49 -29.36 -4.68 12.52
C VAL A 49 -29.66 -3.93 13.82
N VAL A 50 -28.63 -3.51 14.54
CA VAL A 50 -28.77 -2.76 15.80
C VAL A 50 -29.52 -1.44 15.56
N LEU A 51 -29.17 -0.69 14.53
CA LEU A 51 -29.86 0.54 14.16
C LEU A 51 -31.35 0.30 13.84
N HIS A 52 -31.64 -0.83 13.17
CA HIS A 52 -33.04 -1.17 12.86
C HIS A 52 -33.88 -1.45 14.10
N LEU A 53 -33.26 -2.04 15.13
CA LEU A 53 -33.93 -2.36 16.39
C LEU A 53 -34.06 -1.17 17.35
N LEU A 54 -33.02 -0.31 17.42
CA LEU A 54 -32.92 0.73 18.44
C LEU A 54 -33.45 2.09 17.98
N VAL A 55 -33.47 2.37 16.66
CA VAL A 55 -33.88 3.70 16.16
C VAL A 55 -35.33 3.67 15.69
N PRO A 56 -36.28 4.21 16.51
CA PRO A 56 -37.71 4.19 16.18
C PRO A 56 -38.06 5.18 15.06
N VAL A 57 -37.24 6.25 14.88
CA VAL A 57 -37.49 7.31 13.91
C VAL A 57 -37.05 6.87 12.52
N ALA A 58 -38.00 6.64 11.62
CA ALA A 58 -37.75 6.01 10.30
C ALA A 58 -36.76 6.81 9.44
N TRP A 59 -36.89 8.13 9.33
CA TRP A 59 -35.98 8.95 8.51
C TRP A 59 -34.54 8.92 9.04
N LEU A 60 -34.36 8.98 10.38
CA LEU A 60 -33.05 8.95 11.03
C LEU A 60 -32.39 7.59 10.80
N ARG A 61 -33.14 6.50 10.97
CA ARG A 61 -32.67 5.14 10.68
C ARG A 61 -32.18 5.01 9.24
N THR A 62 -32.98 5.49 8.28
CA THR A 62 -32.60 5.46 6.86
C THR A 62 -31.32 6.27 6.60
N ALA A 63 -31.23 7.47 7.17
CA ALA A 63 -30.03 8.31 7.02
C ALA A 63 -28.77 7.63 7.57
N LEU A 64 -28.84 6.98 8.74
CA LEU A 64 -27.73 6.26 9.37
C LEU A 64 -27.32 5.03 8.55
N VAL A 65 -28.27 4.26 8.02
CA VAL A 65 -28.00 3.11 7.15
C VAL A 65 -27.31 3.56 5.85
N VAL A 66 -27.79 4.63 5.22
CA VAL A 66 -27.16 5.20 4.02
C VAL A 66 -25.74 5.65 4.32
N LEU A 67 -25.52 6.33 5.44
CA LEU A 67 -24.18 6.76 5.88
C LEU A 67 -23.26 5.56 6.11
N GLY A 68 -23.75 4.49 6.77
CA GLY A 68 -23.01 3.24 6.99
C GLY A 68 -22.61 2.57 5.67
N VAL A 69 -23.52 2.46 4.72
CA VAL A 69 -23.23 1.88 3.39
C VAL A 69 -22.19 2.72 2.64
N VAL A 70 -22.33 4.04 2.63
CA VAL A 70 -21.37 4.93 1.99
C VAL A 70 -19.97 4.79 2.62
N SER A 71 -19.92 4.74 3.95
CA SER A 71 -18.66 4.55 4.70
C SER A 71 -18.03 3.19 4.38
N LEU A 72 -18.84 2.11 4.34
CA LEU A 72 -18.36 0.78 3.97
C LEU A 72 -17.75 0.77 2.57
N VAL A 73 -18.45 1.34 1.57
CA VAL A 73 -17.95 1.41 0.20
C VAL A 73 -16.63 2.19 0.14
N ALA A 74 -16.53 3.31 0.87
CA ALA A 74 -15.31 4.10 0.92
C ALA A 74 -14.13 3.31 1.54
N VAL A 75 -14.36 2.64 2.68
CA VAL A 75 -13.33 1.84 3.36
C VAL A 75 -12.92 0.65 2.50
N LEU A 76 -13.89 -0.10 1.95
CA LEU A 76 -13.59 -1.21 1.04
C LEU A 76 -12.80 -0.75 -0.17
N GLY A 77 -13.16 0.38 -0.77
CA GLY A 77 -12.42 0.96 -1.88
C GLY A 77 -10.97 1.26 -1.54
N LEU A 78 -10.69 1.77 -0.34
CA LEU A 78 -9.31 2.02 0.14
C LEU A 78 -8.53 0.72 0.36
N VAL A 79 -9.17 -0.30 0.94
CA VAL A 79 -8.56 -1.61 1.17
C VAL A 79 -8.27 -2.29 -0.17
N LEU A 80 -9.26 -2.36 -1.05
CA LEU A 80 -9.13 -2.99 -2.36
C LEU A 80 -8.11 -2.29 -3.25
N ALA A 81 -7.98 -0.96 -3.15
CA ALA A 81 -6.97 -0.23 -3.89
C ALA A 81 -5.53 -0.70 -3.56
N ARG A 82 -5.28 -1.17 -2.33
CA ARG A 82 -3.98 -1.73 -1.96
C ARG A 82 -3.72 -3.11 -2.58
N MET A 83 -4.77 -3.88 -2.84
CA MET A 83 -4.67 -5.19 -3.48
C MET A 83 -4.52 -5.07 -5.00
N VAL A 84 -5.17 -4.07 -5.60
CA VAL A 84 -5.22 -3.88 -7.07
C VAL A 84 -4.03 -3.08 -7.61
N TYR A 85 -3.46 -2.18 -6.79
CA TYR A 85 -2.31 -1.36 -7.17
C TYR A 85 -1.03 -1.78 -6.42
N PRO A 86 -0.38 -2.90 -6.82
CA PRO A 86 0.88 -3.34 -6.23
C PRO A 86 2.01 -2.35 -6.53
N HIS A 87 3.13 -2.49 -5.83
CA HIS A 87 4.38 -1.89 -6.28
C HIS A 87 4.78 -2.52 -7.60
N SER A 88 5.32 -1.73 -8.51
CA SER A 88 5.72 -2.23 -9.83
C SER A 88 7.17 -1.90 -10.12
N VAL A 89 7.83 -2.83 -10.81
CA VAL A 89 9.18 -2.68 -11.33
C VAL A 89 9.08 -2.75 -12.86
N ALA A 90 9.32 -1.62 -13.52
CA ALA A 90 9.33 -1.53 -14.98
C ALA A 90 10.45 -0.57 -15.42
N ASP A 91 11.08 -0.85 -16.55
CA ASP A 91 12.10 0.01 -17.17
C ASP A 91 13.23 0.45 -16.22
N GLY A 92 13.67 -0.47 -15.35
CA GLY A 92 14.70 -0.17 -14.36
C GLY A 92 14.26 0.74 -13.21
N ARG A 93 12.97 1.01 -13.07
CA ARG A 93 12.37 1.84 -12.00
C ARG A 93 11.46 1.04 -11.10
N LEU A 94 11.58 1.29 -9.81
CA LEU A 94 10.68 0.79 -8.78
C LEU A 94 9.67 1.88 -8.44
N GLN A 95 8.42 1.68 -8.83
CA GLN A 95 7.31 2.56 -8.47
C GLN A 95 6.70 2.12 -7.15
N LEU A 96 6.90 2.90 -6.11
CA LEU A 96 6.31 2.65 -4.79
C LEU A 96 4.93 3.30 -4.70
N ARG A 97 3.94 2.49 -4.32
CA ARG A 97 2.54 2.90 -4.23
C ARG A 97 1.99 2.67 -2.83
N ASN A 98 1.03 3.51 -2.44
CA ASN A 98 0.20 3.29 -1.26
C ASN A 98 -1.27 3.33 -1.68
N GLY A 99 -1.84 2.18 -1.98
CA GLY A 99 -3.13 2.06 -2.65
C GLY A 99 -3.11 2.75 -4.01
N ALA A 100 -4.13 3.53 -4.31
CA ALA A 100 -4.25 4.28 -5.56
C ALA A 100 -3.30 5.50 -5.69
N ARG A 101 -2.42 5.72 -4.71
CA ARG A 101 -1.51 6.88 -4.68
C ARG A 101 -0.08 6.45 -4.98
N ASP A 102 0.53 7.07 -5.98
CA ASP A 102 1.96 6.97 -6.22
C ASP A 102 2.71 7.77 -5.13
N VAL A 103 3.68 7.14 -4.47
CA VAL A 103 4.47 7.75 -3.39
C VAL A 103 5.78 8.29 -3.92
N VAL A 104 6.59 7.42 -4.52
CA VAL A 104 7.88 7.77 -5.10
C VAL A 104 8.28 6.74 -6.17
N ALA A 105 8.98 7.19 -7.19
CA ALA A 105 9.67 6.34 -8.16
C ALA A 105 11.17 6.35 -7.85
N LEU A 106 11.75 5.17 -7.66
CA LEU A 106 13.18 4.98 -7.44
C LEU A 106 13.79 4.33 -8.67
N ASP A 107 14.96 4.78 -9.08
CA ASP A 107 15.76 4.07 -10.05
C ASP A 107 16.36 2.82 -9.36
N LEU A 108 16.24 1.65 -9.96
CA LEU A 108 16.86 0.44 -9.42
C LEU A 108 18.39 0.56 -9.37
N ALA A 109 18.96 1.46 -10.18
CA ALA A 109 20.38 1.80 -10.10
C ALA A 109 20.74 2.48 -8.78
N ASP A 110 19.81 3.10 -8.09
CA ASP A 110 20.03 3.73 -6.78
C ASP A 110 19.84 2.76 -5.61
N VAL A 111 19.33 1.57 -5.85
CA VAL A 111 19.23 0.52 -4.82
C VAL A 111 20.57 -0.21 -4.71
N ASP A 112 21.28 0.00 -3.61
CA ASP A 112 22.53 -0.72 -3.33
C ASP A 112 22.25 -2.13 -2.84
N ARG A 113 21.31 -2.26 -1.91
CA ARG A 113 20.97 -3.55 -1.30
C ARG A 113 19.51 -3.61 -0.86
N ALA A 114 18.88 -4.76 -1.07
CA ALA A 114 17.60 -5.12 -0.48
C ALA A 114 17.85 -6.15 0.64
N VAL A 115 17.26 -5.94 1.81
CA VAL A 115 17.42 -6.80 2.99
C VAL A 115 16.08 -7.12 3.60
N VAL A 116 15.79 -8.39 3.79
CA VAL A 116 14.61 -8.83 4.54
C VAL A 116 14.82 -8.49 6.02
N ARG A 117 14.06 -7.52 6.53
CA ARG A 117 14.14 -7.07 7.92
C ARG A 117 12.75 -6.68 8.42
N ARG A 118 12.24 -7.45 9.36
CA ARG A 118 10.97 -7.14 10.00
C ARG A 118 11.13 -6.05 11.05
N ARG A 119 10.30 -5.00 10.97
CA ARG A 119 10.19 -3.92 11.95
C ARG A 119 8.75 -3.80 12.41
N ILE A 120 8.52 -4.07 13.68
CA ILE A 120 7.24 -3.91 14.37
C ILE A 120 7.34 -2.59 15.13
N GLY A 121 6.51 -1.63 14.91
CA GLY A 121 6.57 -0.35 15.64
C GLY A 121 6.43 0.88 14.76
N VAL A 122 6.60 0.76 13.44
CA VAL A 122 6.16 1.80 12.53
C VAL A 122 4.66 1.60 12.32
N VAL A 123 3.88 2.19 13.22
CA VAL A 123 2.42 2.07 13.20
C VAL A 123 1.85 3.11 12.24
N GLY A 124 0.98 2.66 11.34
CA GLY A 124 0.25 3.54 10.44
C GLY A 124 0.06 2.93 9.06
N ILE A 125 -0.85 3.52 8.31
CA ILE A 125 -1.17 3.11 6.94
C ILE A 125 -0.71 4.14 5.91
N ALA A 126 -0.16 5.25 6.37
CA ALA A 126 0.33 6.34 5.50
C ALA A 126 1.87 6.31 5.44
N PRO A 127 2.46 6.62 4.27
CA PRO A 127 3.89 6.83 4.16
C PRO A 127 4.36 7.89 5.15
N THR A 128 5.47 7.64 5.82
CA THR A 128 6.07 8.58 6.78
C THR A 128 7.59 8.46 6.76
N VAL A 129 8.28 9.54 7.09
CA VAL A 129 9.73 9.52 7.22
C VAL A 129 10.08 9.43 8.71
N VAL A 130 10.85 8.41 9.07
CA VAL A 130 11.33 8.17 10.44
C VAL A 130 12.82 7.80 10.38
N ASP A 131 13.65 8.46 11.17
CA ASP A 131 15.09 8.21 11.27
C ASP A 131 15.80 8.15 9.91
N GLY A 132 15.50 9.09 9.00
CA GLY A 132 16.08 9.15 7.66
C GLY A 132 15.68 8.01 6.74
N ALA A 133 14.62 7.28 7.07
CA ALA A 133 14.03 6.24 6.24
C ALA A 133 12.60 6.61 5.83
N LEU A 134 12.25 6.42 4.55
CA LEU A 134 10.86 6.42 4.11
C LEU A 134 10.24 5.08 4.50
N CYS A 135 9.23 5.12 5.34
CA CYS A 135 8.49 3.94 5.77
C CYS A 135 7.13 3.86 5.05
N LEU A 136 6.88 2.74 4.38
CA LEU A 136 5.58 2.36 3.81
C LEU A 136 5.05 1.15 4.58
N PRO A 137 4.48 1.37 5.78
CA PRO A 137 4.05 0.27 6.63
C PRO A 137 2.73 -0.33 6.15
N SER A 138 2.51 -1.59 6.53
CA SER A 138 1.19 -2.21 6.63
C SER A 138 0.76 -2.27 8.10
N GLN A 139 -0.34 -2.97 8.40
CA GLN A 139 -0.80 -3.20 9.78
C GLN A 139 0.27 -3.93 10.63
N ASP A 140 1.09 -4.76 9.99
CA ASP A 140 2.15 -5.55 10.63
C ASP A 140 3.54 -4.86 10.61
N GLY A 141 3.60 -3.58 10.29
CA GLY A 141 4.85 -2.84 10.14
C GLY A 141 5.49 -2.99 8.77
N THR A 142 6.82 -3.05 8.71
CA THR A 142 7.60 -3.26 7.47
C THR A 142 8.39 -4.56 7.55
N ASN A 143 8.69 -5.20 6.41
CA ASN A 143 9.42 -6.47 6.36
C ASN A 143 10.56 -6.50 5.32
N LEU A 144 10.74 -5.42 4.55
CA LEU A 144 11.82 -5.27 3.58
C LEU A 144 12.44 -3.88 3.70
N ASP A 145 13.75 -3.81 3.84
CA ASP A 145 14.54 -2.57 3.80
C ASP A 145 15.31 -2.50 2.48
N LEU A 146 15.22 -1.35 1.80
CA LEU A 146 16.04 -0.98 0.65
C LEU A 146 17.06 0.06 1.09
N GLU A 147 18.34 -0.26 1.01
CA GLU A 147 19.44 0.67 1.22
C GLU A 147 19.76 1.36 -0.11
N LEU A 148 19.84 2.69 -0.10
CA LEU A 148 20.06 3.49 -1.29
C LEU A 148 21.54 3.88 -1.39
N ALA A 149 22.12 3.72 -2.58
CA ALA A 149 23.50 4.11 -2.87
C ALA A 149 23.70 5.64 -2.74
N ARG A 150 22.65 6.41 -3.04
CA ARG A 150 22.65 7.87 -2.88
C ARG A 150 21.36 8.33 -2.19
N PRO A 151 21.40 9.47 -1.46
CA PRO A 151 20.19 10.02 -0.85
C PRO A 151 19.16 10.42 -1.90
N VAL A 152 17.90 10.14 -1.63
CA VAL A 152 16.76 10.48 -2.50
C VAL A 152 15.81 11.41 -1.76
N VAL A 153 15.32 12.43 -2.45
CA VAL A 153 14.29 13.34 -1.93
C VAL A 153 12.92 12.71 -2.10
N VAL A 154 12.18 12.59 -1.01
CA VAL A 154 10.84 11.99 -0.98
C VAL A 154 9.83 12.98 -0.38
N PRO A 155 8.54 12.87 -0.75
CA PRO A 155 7.50 13.65 -0.09
C PRO A 155 7.34 13.21 1.37
N ASP A 156 7.20 14.17 2.26
CA ASP A 156 6.88 13.99 3.67
C ASP A 156 5.68 14.86 4.07
N ARG A 157 5.14 14.63 5.27
CA ARG A 157 3.98 15.40 5.79
C ARG A 157 4.26 16.91 5.92
N LYS A 158 5.51 17.27 6.14
CA LYS A 158 5.95 18.67 6.32
C LYS A 158 6.60 19.27 5.07
N GLY A 159 6.54 18.57 3.92
CA GLY A 159 7.14 19.01 2.67
C GLY A 159 7.94 17.89 1.99
N THR A 160 9.26 18.00 1.99
CA THR A 160 10.16 16.98 1.44
C THR A 160 11.22 16.60 2.46
N ALA A 161 11.65 15.35 2.41
CA ALA A 161 12.75 14.84 3.24
C ALA A 161 13.74 14.07 2.38
N THR A 162 15.00 14.07 2.78
CA THR A 162 16.06 13.30 2.13
C THR A 162 16.26 12.00 2.91
N VAL A 163 16.16 10.86 2.21
CA VAL A 163 16.26 9.54 2.82
C VAL A 163 17.36 8.71 2.16
N ARG A 164 17.98 7.82 2.93
CA ARG A 164 18.97 6.82 2.48
C ARG A 164 18.45 5.40 2.56
N ARG A 165 17.26 5.21 3.12
CA ARG A 165 16.63 3.90 3.26
C ARG A 165 15.15 4.01 2.99
N VAL A 166 14.59 2.96 2.39
CA VAL A 166 13.15 2.78 2.24
C VAL A 166 12.76 1.47 2.89
N SER A 167 11.87 1.54 3.87
CA SER A 167 11.33 0.37 4.58
C SER A 167 9.90 0.16 4.13
N LEU A 168 9.58 -1.01 3.59
CA LEU A 168 8.25 -1.30 3.05
C LEU A 168 7.74 -2.66 3.53
N HIS A 169 6.43 -2.83 3.45
CA HIS A 169 5.79 -4.12 3.64
C HIS A 169 5.51 -4.74 2.28
N VAL A 170 5.84 -6.03 2.13
CA VAL A 170 5.57 -6.82 0.92
C VAL A 170 5.04 -8.20 1.30
N ASP A 171 4.23 -8.80 0.43
CA ASP A 171 3.60 -10.10 0.69
C ASP A 171 4.61 -11.26 0.65
N ASP A 172 5.67 -11.13 -0.15
CA ASP A 172 6.78 -12.08 -0.27
C ASP A 172 8.12 -11.32 -0.24
N PRO A 173 8.71 -11.14 0.95
CA PRO A 173 9.96 -10.40 1.08
C PRO A 173 11.15 -11.09 0.45
N ALA A 174 11.14 -12.43 0.33
CA ALA A 174 12.23 -13.16 -0.29
C ALA A 174 12.25 -12.96 -1.82
N ALA A 175 11.10 -13.11 -2.46
CA ALA A 175 10.95 -12.88 -3.90
C ALA A 175 11.22 -11.40 -4.25
N ALA A 176 10.70 -10.46 -3.47
CA ALA A 176 10.96 -9.03 -3.66
C ALA A 176 12.45 -8.69 -3.50
N CYS A 177 13.12 -9.23 -2.49
CA CYS A 177 14.55 -9.07 -2.28
C CYS A 177 15.36 -9.61 -3.48
N ALA A 178 15.02 -10.78 -4.01
CA ALA A 178 15.68 -11.37 -5.17
C ALA A 178 15.52 -10.49 -6.42
N LEU A 179 14.31 -10.01 -6.68
CA LEU A 179 13.98 -9.14 -7.81
C LEU A 179 14.75 -7.81 -7.75
N LEU A 180 14.77 -7.17 -6.59
CA LEU A 180 15.37 -5.84 -6.39
C LEU A 180 16.91 -5.89 -6.26
N SER A 181 17.50 -7.02 -5.88
CA SER A 181 18.95 -7.20 -5.78
C SER A 181 19.61 -7.62 -7.09
N ALA A 182 18.87 -8.07 -8.09
CA ALA A 182 19.43 -8.54 -9.36
C ALA A 182 20.25 -7.45 -10.09
N PRO A 183 19.78 -6.20 -10.23
CA PRO A 183 20.55 -5.13 -10.88
C PRO A 183 21.85 -4.76 -10.13
N ALA A 184 21.84 -4.82 -8.79
CA ALA A 184 23.02 -4.53 -7.97
C ALA A 184 24.08 -5.62 -8.12
N ARG A 185 23.68 -6.88 -8.24
CA ARG A 185 24.60 -8.02 -8.45
C ARG A 185 25.31 -7.94 -9.80
N SER A 186 24.58 -7.64 -10.87
CA SER A 186 25.16 -7.50 -12.22
C SER A 186 26.22 -6.41 -12.29
N ARG A 187 26.03 -5.29 -11.58
CA ARG A 187 27.02 -4.21 -11.49
C ARG A 187 28.27 -4.58 -10.70
N ARG A 188 28.14 -5.31 -9.59
CA ARG A 188 29.31 -5.77 -8.81
C ARG A 188 30.14 -6.80 -9.57
N SER A 189 29.50 -7.69 -10.36
CA SER A 189 30.21 -8.65 -11.21
C SER A 189 30.92 -7.99 -12.39
N ALA A 190 30.45 -6.86 -12.90
CA ALA A 190 31.09 -6.12 -13.98
C ALA A 190 32.26 -5.23 -13.51
N ALA A 191 32.40 -4.99 -12.21
CA ALA A 191 33.45 -4.18 -11.59
C ALA A 191 34.58 -5.00 -10.99
N SER A 192 34.53 -6.35 -11.06
CA SER A 192 35.55 -7.31 -10.65
C SER A 192 36.25 -7.90 -11.86
#